data_b9f1738265cff8058fe3e09087c11d12
#
_entry.id   b9f1738265cff8058fe3e09087c11d12
#
_cell.length_a   1.000
_cell.length_b   1.000
_cell.length_c   1.000
_cell.angle_alpha   90.00
_cell.angle_beta   90.00
_cell.angle_gamma   90.00
#
_symmetry.space_group_name_H-M   'P 1'
#
loop_
_entity.id
_entity.type
_entity.pdbx_description
1 polymer ?
#
loop_
_entity_poly.entity_id
_entity_poly.type
_entity_poly.pdbx_seq_one_letter_code
_entity_poly.pdbx_strand_id
1 'polypeptide(L)'
;MRAATKPELAPVDLGSFNLDPYDPASKSFAIEEGTYINTIGTIRHLTDGIRSAGVTPAAICWNVGSARLLGALIEQGTWAAPVYAELVLSNRLLSVHPATPAGLDALRGFLPSVPTAWAVECTLGSALPMVDWVVAAGGGLAFGLGDHPYGELGTPTNADVVAAVVDRIRALGRRPASPTEVREFLRS
;
A
#
# COMPACT_ATOMS: atom_id res chain seq x y z
N MET A 1 -2.09 24.24 -5.62
CA MET A 1 -3.54 24.00 -5.43
C MET A 1 -3.73 23.56 -3.99
N ARG A 2 -4.36 24.34 -3.11
CA ARG A 2 -4.69 23.87 -1.76
C ARG A 2 -5.74 22.78 -1.90
N ALA A 3 -5.44 21.56 -1.45
CA ALA A 3 -6.41 20.47 -1.47
C ALA A 3 -7.63 20.88 -0.64
N ALA A 4 -8.81 20.89 -1.25
CA ALA A 4 -10.06 21.23 -0.57
C ALA A 4 -10.37 20.26 0.59
N THR A 5 -9.83 19.05 0.54
CA THR A 5 -10.04 17.96 1.51
C THR A 5 -9.03 17.95 2.66
N LYS A 6 -7.92 18.70 2.58
CA LYS A 6 -6.82 18.70 3.57
C LYS A 6 -6.46 17.29 4.05
N PRO A 7 -6.00 16.40 3.16
CA PRO A 7 -5.61 15.05 3.55
C PRO A 7 -4.43 15.09 4.53
N GLU A 8 -4.33 14.10 5.39
CA GLU A 8 -3.20 13.97 6.33
C GLU A 8 -2.05 13.19 5.72
N LEU A 9 -2.36 12.27 4.79
CA LEU A 9 -1.42 11.47 4.02
C LEU A 9 -1.66 11.66 2.52
N ALA A 10 -0.59 11.61 1.73
CA ALA A 10 -0.69 11.54 0.28
C ALA A 10 0.31 10.51 -0.28
N PRO A 11 -0.11 9.64 -1.22
CA PRO A 11 0.72 8.56 -1.74
C PRO A 11 1.86 9.08 -2.62
N VAL A 12 3.00 8.40 -2.53
CA VAL A 12 4.12 8.52 -3.46
C VAL A 12 4.58 7.12 -3.83
N ASP A 13 4.40 6.73 -5.08
CA ASP A 13 4.88 5.46 -5.59
C ASP A 13 6.41 5.46 -5.65
N LEU A 14 7.04 4.49 -5.00
CA LEU A 14 8.48 4.39 -4.92
C LEU A 14 9.05 3.51 -6.05
N GLY A 15 9.36 4.14 -7.19
CA GLY A 15 10.02 3.51 -8.31
C GLY A 15 9.12 3.22 -9.50
N SER A 16 9.73 2.62 -10.51
CA SER A 16 9.10 2.25 -11.77
C SER A 16 8.97 0.74 -11.86
N PHE A 17 7.93 0.25 -12.54
CA PHE A 17 7.69 -1.19 -12.73
C PHE A 17 6.86 -1.43 -13.99
N ASN A 18 6.83 -2.68 -14.48
CA ASN A 18 5.99 -3.04 -15.60
C ASN A 18 4.53 -3.20 -15.16
N LEU A 19 3.62 -2.71 -16.00
CA LEU A 19 2.21 -3.03 -15.91
C LEU A 19 1.97 -4.31 -16.72
N ASP A 20 2.12 -5.45 -16.06
CA ASP A 20 2.18 -6.77 -16.68
C ASP A 20 1.10 -7.75 -16.16
N PRO A 21 -0.19 -7.38 -16.22
CA PRO A 21 -1.25 -8.25 -15.71
C PRO A 21 -1.35 -9.52 -16.55
N TYR A 22 -1.01 -10.65 -15.92
CA TYR A 22 -1.03 -11.98 -16.51
C TYR A 22 -2.29 -12.73 -16.15
N ASP A 23 -2.90 -13.36 -17.12
CA ASP A 23 -4.01 -14.30 -16.93
C ASP A 23 -3.54 -15.73 -17.13
N PRO A 24 -3.47 -16.55 -16.06
CA PRO A 24 -3.01 -17.92 -16.16
C PRO A 24 -3.99 -18.84 -16.92
N ALA A 25 -5.27 -18.48 -17.05
CA ALA A 25 -6.25 -19.26 -17.78
C ALA A 25 -6.05 -19.16 -19.29
N SER A 26 -5.88 -17.95 -19.80
CA SER A 26 -5.59 -17.69 -21.21
C SER A 26 -4.09 -17.77 -21.55
N LYS A 27 -3.22 -17.81 -20.51
CA LYS A 27 -1.75 -17.76 -20.63
C LYS A 27 -1.26 -16.54 -21.43
N SER A 28 -1.88 -15.40 -21.19
CA SER A 28 -1.58 -14.15 -21.90
C SER A 28 -1.46 -12.96 -20.99
N PHE A 29 -0.75 -11.92 -21.44
CA PHE A 29 -0.71 -10.63 -20.78
C PHE A 29 -1.83 -9.76 -21.34
N ALA A 30 -2.53 -9.02 -20.45
CA ALA A 30 -3.53 -8.06 -20.86
C ALA A 30 -2.90 -6.74 -21.36
N ILE A 31 -1.65 -6.46 -20.96
CA ILE A 31 -0.86 -5.31 -21.36
C ILE A 31 0.56 -5.82 -21.67
N GLU A 32 1.07 -5.53 -22.87
CA GLU A 32 2.41 -5.97 -23.29
C GLU A 32 3.46 -4.84 -23.29
N GLU A 33 3.02 -3.59 -23.44
CA GLU A 33 3.91 -2.41 -23.53
C GLU A 33 3.68 -1.39 -22.38
N GLY A 34 3.09 -1.85 -21.26
CA GLY A 34 2.77 -0.99 -20.12
C GLY A 34 3.94 -0.85 -19.15
N THR A 35 4.35 0.38 -18.87
CA THR A 35 5.33 0.68 -17.82
C THR A 35 4.85 1.86 -16.99
N TYR A 36 4.82 1.69 -15.68
CA TYR A 36 4.67 2.81 -14.75
C TYR A 36 6.04 3.42 -14.47
N ILE A 37 6.19 4.70 -14.82
CA ILE A 37 7.48 5.39 -14.71
C ILE A 37 7.42 6.41 -13.58
N ASN A 38 8.20 6.20 -12.54
CA ASN A 38 8.38 7.15 -11.44
C ASN A 38 9.86 7.22 -11.05
N THR A 39 10.56 8.22 -11.61
CA THR A 39 12.00 8.41 -11.40
C THR A 39 12.28 8.99 -10.02
N ILE A 40 13.54 8.89 -9.56
CA ILE A 40 13.99 9.53 -8.31
C ILE A 40 13.71 11.05 -8.30
N GLY A 41 13.88 11.71 -9.44
CA GLY A 41 13.56 13.13 -9.59
C GLY A 41 12.08 13.41 -9.39
N THR A 42 11.21 12.56 -9.98
CA THR A 42 9.75 12.66 -9.81
C THR A 42 9.34 12.42 -8.35
N ILE A 43 9.89 11.37 -7.73
CA ILE A 43 9.62 11.03 -6.32
C ILE A 43 9.98 12.21 -5.40
N ARG A 44 11.15 12.81 -5.58
CA ARG A 44 11.56 14.01 -4.81
C ARG A 44 10.61 15.18 -5.02
N HIS A 45 10.30 15.50 -6.28
CA HIS A 45 9.40 16.59 -6.62
C HIS A 45 8.02 16.42 -5.97
N LEU A 46 7.44 15.21 -6.03
CA LEU A 46 6.16 14.89 -5.39
C LEU A 46 6.26 14.98 -3.86
N THR A 47 7.30 14.41 -3.27
CA THR A 47 7.56 14.47 -1.82
C THR A 47 7.64 15.93 -1.32
N ASP A 48 8.41 16.77 -2.01
CA ASP A 48 8.55 18.17 -1.65
C ASP A 48 7.23 18.94 -1.77
N GLY A 49 6.46 18.67 -2.84
CA GLY A 49 5.14 19.27 -3.04
C GLY A 49 4.14 18.88 -1.94
N ILE A 50 4.10 17.60 -1.57
CA ILE A 50 3.24 17.06 -0.51
C ILE A 50 3.60 17.71 0.83
N ARG A 51 4.87 17.75 1.19
CA ARG A 51 5.36 18.39 2.43
C ARG A 51 5.10 19.89 2.48
N SER A 52 5.31 20.58 1.37
CA SER A 52 5.03 22.02 1.27
C SER A 52 3.55 22.35 1.46
N ALA A 53 2.67 21.39 1.20
CA ALA A 53 1.24 21.50 1.47
C ALA A 53 0.88 21.18 2.94
N GLY A 54 1.86 20.80 3.78
CA GLY A 54 1.63 20.38 5.18
C GLY A 54 1.03 18.98 5.30
N VAL A 55 1.26 18.12 4.29
CA VAL A 55 0.76 16.74 4.22
C VAL A 55 1.94 15.78 4.43
N THR A 56 1.72 14.64 5.05
CA THR A 56 2.73 13.60 5.22
C THR A 56 2.74 12.69 3.98
N PRO A 57 3.91 12.45 3.34
CA PRO A 57 3.99 11.50 2.24
C PRO A 57 3.86 10.06 2.76
N ALA A 58 3.06 9.24 2.07
CA ALA A 58 2.91 7.81 2.29
C ALA A 58 3.67 7.04 1.21
N ALA A 59 4.53 6.11 1.62
CA ALA A 59 5.38 5.34 0.71
C ALA A 59 4.61 4.16 0.10
N ILE A 60 4.40 4.14 -1.20
CA ILE A 60 3.80 3.00 -1.88
C ILE A 60 4.91 2.10 -2.42
N CYS A 61 4.99 0.89 -1.86
CA CYS A 61 6.04 -0.08 -2.13
C CYS A 61 5.49 -1.23 -2.99
N TRP A 62 5.80 -1.22 -4.29
CA TRP A 62 5.34 -2.19 -5.28
C TRP A 62 6.18 -3.48 -5.29
N ASN A 63 7.43 -3.41 -4.88
CA ASN A 63 8.35 -4.54 -4.85
C ASN A 63 9.48 -4.29 -3.84
N VAL A 64 10.37 -5.26 -3.67
CA VAL A 64 11.55 -5.16 -2.77
C VAL A 64 12.44 -3.95 -3.13
N GLY A 65 12.57 -3.60 -4.41
CA GLY A 65 13.34 -2.42 -4.84
C GLY A 65 12.75 -1.14 -4.27
N SER A 66 11.42 -0.99 -4.26
CA SER A 66 10.72 0.16 -3.67
C SER A 66 10.91 0.24 -2.15
N ALA A 67 10.82 -0.90 -1.45
CA ALA A 67 11.04 -0.94 0.00
C ALA A 67 12.49 -0.55 0.36
N ARG A 68 13.47 -1.00 -0.42
CA ARG A 68 14.88 -0.59 -0.26
C ARG A 68 15.10 0.89 -0.58
N LEU A 69 14.39 1.41 -1.60
CA LEU A 69 14.46 2.82 -1.96
C LEU A 69 13.94 3.71 -0.83
N LEU A 70 12.89 3.30 -0.11
CA LEU A 70 12.42 4.02 1.08
C LEU A 70 13.55 4.20 2.10
N GLY A 71 14.30 3.14 2.40
CA GLY A 71 15.48 3.21 3.29
C GLY A 71 16.51 4.23 2.80
N ALA A 72 16.89 4.18 1.53
CA ALA A 72 17.83 5.12 0.94
C ALA A 72 17.34 6.58 0.96
N LEU A 73 16.04 6.82 0.75
CA LEU A 73 15.45 8.15 0.85
C LEU A 73 15.45 8.70 2.29
N ILE A 74 15.34 7.83 3.28
CA ILE A 74 15.46 8.20 4.70
C ILE A 74 16.92 8.53 5.04
N GLU A 75 17.86 7.66 4.68
CA GLU A 75 19.30 7.89 4.88
C GLU A 75 19.77 9.20 4.24
N GLN A 76 19.22 9.54 3.09
CA GLN A 76 19.52 10.79 2.37
C GLN A 76 18.84 12.03 2.99
N GLY A 77 17.90 11.86 3.93
CA GLY A 77 17.12 12.96 4.51
C GLY A 77 15.97 13.48 3.64
N THR A 78 15.68 12.82 2.51
CA THR A 78 14.51 13.15 1.68
C THR A 78 13.21 12.72 2.39
N TRP A 79 13.25 11.63 3.16
CA TRP A 79 12.15 11.16 4.01
C TRP A 79 12.59 11.16 5.48
N ALA A 80 11.64 11.28 6.40
CA ALA A 80 11.89 11.22 7.84
C ALA A 80 10.93 10.24 8.52
N ALA A 81 11.41 9.56 9.54
CA ALA A 81 10.57 8.74 10.41
C ALA A 81 9.72 9.62 11.35
N PRO A 82 8.56 9.12 11.83
CA PRO A 82 7.97 7.83 11.47
C PRO A 82 7.42 7.84 10.03
N VAL A 83 7.38 6.68 9.39
CA VAL A 83 6.85 6.55 8.02
C VAL A 83 5.59 5.70 7.98
N TYR A 84 4.73 5.97 7.00
CA TYR A 84 3.65 5.07 6.61
C TYR A 84 4.02 4.45 5.27
N ALA A 85 3.98 3.11 5.20
CA ALA A 85 4.29 2.34 4.01
C ALA A 85 3.08 1.48 3.60
N GLU A 86 2.67 1.56 2.36
CA GLU A 86 1.69 0.67 1.76
C GLU A 86 2.43 -0.36 0.90
N LEU A 87 2.22 -1.62 1.21
CA LEU A 87 2.87 -2.76 0.57
C LEU A 87 1.92 -3.37 -0.44
N VAL A 88 2.20 -3.18 -1.71
CA VAL A 88 1.33 -3.65 -2.79
C VAL A 88 1.65 -5.10 -3.12
N LEU A 89 0.62 -5.94 -3.09
CA LEU A 89 0.67 -7.34 -3.51
C LEU A 89 -0.31 -7.56 -4.68
N SER A 90 -0.05 -8.56 -5.51
CA SER A 90 -0.96 -8.94 -6.59
C SER A 90 -0.75 -10.39 -7.01
N ASN A 91 -1.83 -11.09 -7.36
CA ASN A 91 -1.73 -12.39 -8.03
C ASN A 91 -1.84 -12.28 -9.56
N ARG A 92 -1.93 -11.05 -10.08
CA ARG A 92 -2.11 -10.76 -11.50
C ARG A 92 -0.93 -9.97 -12.10
N LEU A 93 -0.41 -8.95 -11.40
CA LEU A 93 0.78 -8.21 -11.82
C LEU A 93 2.03 -8.98 -11.41
N LEU A 94 2.84 -9.40 -12.38
CA LEU A 94 4.04 -10.22 -12.11
C LEU A 94 5.23 -9.38 -11.60
N SER A 95 5.26 -8.09 -11.87
CA SER A 95 6.24 -7.13 -11.33
C SER A 95 6.06 -6.85 -9.84
N VAL A 96 4.99 -7.37 -9.23
CA VAL A 96 4.62 -7.20 -7.82
C VAL A 96 4.69 -8.56 -7.13
N HIS A 97 4.93 -8.58 -5.82
CA HIS A 97 4.93 -9.83 -5.07
C HIS A 97 3.53 -10.44 -4.98
N PRO A 98 3.41 -11.79 -4.99
CA PRO A 98 2.12 -12.45 -4.90
C PRO A 98 1.42 -12.13 -3.58
N ALA A 99 0.09 -12.09 -3.60
CA ALA A 99 -0.76 -11.86 -2.41
C ALA A 99 -0.79 -13.10 -1.50
N THR A 100 0.36 -13.38 -0.89
CA THR A 100 0.63 -14.51 0.02
C THR A 100 1.43 -14.03 1.23
N PRO A 101 1.43 -14.78 2.36
CA PRO A 101 2.30 -14.48 3.48
C PRO A 101 3.78 -14.36 3.09
N ALA A 102 4.29 -15.23 2.21
CA ALA A 102 5.68 -15.16 1.74
C ALA A 102 5.97 -13.90 0.92
N GLY A 103 5.02 -13.45 0.07
CA GLY A 103 5.14 -12.19 -0.67
C GLY A 103 5.18 -10.98 0.26
N LEU A 104 4.35 -10.98 1.31
CA LEU A 104 4.39 -9.94 2.35
C LEU A 104 5.72 -9.95 3.11
N ASP A 105 6.19 -11.11 3.55
CA ASP A 105 7.45 -11.23 4.30
C ASP A 105 8.64 -10.76 3.46
N ALA A 106 8.63 -11.01 2.15
CA ALA A 106 9.65 -10.50 1.23
C ALA A 106 9.69 -8.96 1.24
N LEU A 107 8.54 -8.28 1.13
CA LEU A 107 8.49 -6.81 1.19
C LEU A 107 8.87 -6.27 2.56
N ARG A 108 8.31 -6.84 3.63
CA ARG A 108 8.56 -6.40 5.01
C ARG A 108 10.02 -6.56 5.42
N GLY A 109 10.67 -7.62 4.95
CA GLY A 109 12.08 -7.88 5.24
C GLY A 109 13.05 -6.81 4.73
N PHE A 110 12.59 -5.94 3.83
CA PHE A 110 13.39 -4.83 3.29
C PHE A 110 12.87 -3.45 3.68
N LEU A 111 11.85 -3.36 4.53
CA LEU A 111 11.48 -2.08 5.12
C LEU A 111 12.61 -1.54 6.01
N PRO A 112 12.81 -0.22 6.08
CA PRO A 112 13.84 0.38 6.91
C PRO A 112 13.60 0.13 8.41
N SER A 113 14.68 0.00 9.17
CA SER A 113 14.65 -0.20 10.64
C SER A 113 14.35 1.12 11.37
N VAL A 114 13.24 1.77 11.03
CA VAL A 114 12.74 2.99 11.68
C VAL A 114 11.28 2.76 12.07
N PRO A 115 10.68 3.58 12.95
CA PRO A 115 9.26 3.49 13.26
C PRO A 115 8.41 3.56 11.97
N THR A 116 7.76 2.44 11.64
CA THR A 116 7.00 2.27 10.38
C THR A 116 5.64 1.68 10.68
N ALA A 117 4.57 2.43 10.38
CA ALA A 117 3.24 1.85 10.23
C ALA A 117 3.12 1.35 8.78
N TRP A 118 2.49 0.19 8.59
CA TRP A 118 2.32 -0.36 7.26
C TRP A 118 0.94 -0.97 7.05
N ALA A 119 0.48 -0.90 5.82
CA ALA A 119 -0.73 -1.57 5.36
C ALA A 119 -0.40 -2.39 4.10
N VAL A 120 -1.28 -3.33 3.79
CA VAL A 120 -1.20 -4.14 2.56
C VAL A 120 -2.36 -3.80 1.66
N GLU A 121 -2.08 -3.59 0.39
CA GLU A 121 -3.03 -3.53 -0.70
C GLU A 121 -2.94 -4.79 -1.56
N CYS A 122 -4.09 -5.26 -2.09
CA CYS A 122 -4.13 -6.29 -3.12
C CYS A 122 -4.64 -5.70 -4.43
N THR A 123 -3.73 -5.20 -5.27
CA THR A 123 -4.13 -4.64 -6.56
C THR A 123 -4.57 -5.76 -7.52
N LEU A 124 -5.67 -5.52 -8.23
CA LEU A 124 -6.36 -6.48 -9.11
C LEU A 124 -6.81 -7.78 -8.40
N GLY A 125 -7.03 -7.71 -7.08
CA GLY A 125 -7.46 -8.86 -6.29
C GLY A 125 -8.19 -8.47 -5.01
N SER A 126 -8.91 -9.44 -4.42
CA SER A 126 -9.59 -9.24 -3.15
C SER A 126 -8.61 -9.17 -1.97
N ALA A 127 -8.78 -8.19 -1.09
CA ALA A 127 -8.05 -8.12 0.17
C ALA A 127 -8.63 -9.03 1.26
N LEU A 128 -9.86 -9.54 1.10
CA LEU A 128 -10.54 -10.33 2.13
C LEU A 128 -9.77 -11.58 2.56
N PRO A 129 -9.18 -12.38 1.66
CA PRO A 129 -8.36 -13.53 2.05
C PRO A 129 -7.11 -13.19 2.86
N MET A 130 -6.69 -11.92 2.83
CA MET A 130 -5.45 -11.47 3.45
C MET A 130 -5.63 -10.99 4.90
N VAL A 131 -6.86 -10.70 5.33
CA VAL A 131 -7.15 -10.06 6.61
C VAL A 131 -6.48 -10.79 7.78
N ASP A 132 -6.61 -12.11 7.86
CA ASP A 132 -6.15 -12.88 9.02
C ASP A 132 -4.64 -12.79 9.22
N TRP A 133 -3.88 -13.07 8.18
CA TRP A 133 -2.43 -13.12 8.29
C TRP A 133 -1.80 -11.72 8.27
N VAL A 134 -2.42 -10.71 7.65
CA VAL A 134 -1.96 -9.31 7.76
C VAL A 134 -2.16 -8.80 9.19
N VAL A 135 -3.33 -9.03 9.78
CA VAL A 135 -3.64 -8.63 11.16
C VAL A 135 -2.76 -9.36 12.16
N ALA A 136 -2.52 -10.67 11.94
CA ALA A 136 -1.59 -11.45 12.78
C ALA A 136 -0.15 -10.92 12.70
N ALA A 137 0.26 -10.41 11.55
CA ALA A 137 1.57 -9.79 11.35
C ALA A 137 1.66 -8.33 11.89
N GLY A 138 0.56 -7.77 12.42
CA GLY A 138 0.51 -6.43 13.00
C GLY A 138 0.35 -5.31 11.98
N GLY A 139 -0.10 -5.61 10.77
CA GLY A 139 -0.33 -4.64 9.69
C GLY A 139 -1.76 -4.14 9.60
N GLY A 140 -1.95 -3.12 8.76
CA GLY A 140 -3.23 -2.64 8.29
C GLY A 140 -3.56 -3.18 6.89
N LEU A 141 -4.76 -2.84 6.41
CA LEU A 141 -5.20 -3.13 5.04
C LEU A 141 -5.63 -1.83 4.35
N ALA A 142 -5.20 -1.67 3.11
CA ALA A 142 -5.70 -0.68 2.16
C ALA A 142 -6.49 -1.41 1.07
N PHE A 143 -7.68 -0.95 0.76
CA PHE A 143 -8.55 -1.60 -0.22
C PHE A 143 -9.69 -0.69 -0.65
N GLY A 144 -10.22 -0.95 -1.83
CA GLY A 144 -11.37 -0.24 -2.35
C GLY A 144 -11.91 -0.86 -3.63
N LEU A 145 -13.05 -0.38 -4.08
CA LEU A 145 -13.68 -0.84 -5.33
C LEU A 145 -12.86 -0.46 -6.58
N GLY A 146 -11.88 0.44 -6.44
CA GLY A 146 -10.92 0.75 -7.50
C GLY A 146 -9.94 -0.40 -7.76
N ASP A 147 -9.60 -1.15 -6.72
CA ASP A 147 -8.61 -2.24 -6.77
C ASP A 147 -9.26 -3.56 -7.17
N HIS A 148 -10.47 -3.81 -6.65
CA HIS A 148 -11.21 -5.04 -6.88
C HIS A 148 -12.73 -4.81 -6.73
N PRO A 149 -13.59 -5.43 -7.56
CA PRO A 149 -15.05 -5.25 -7.48
C PRO A 149 -15.71 -5.95 -6.28
N TYR A 150 -15.01 -6.84 -5.58
CA TYR A 150 -15.52 -7.63 -4.44
C TYR A 150 -16.85 -8.34 -4.72
N GLY A 151 -16.95 -8.97 -5.88
CA GLY A 151 -18.15 -9.72 -6.33
C GLY A 151 -18.56 -10.83 -5.39
N GLU A 152 -17.66 -11.34 -4.54
CA GLU A 152 -17.94 -12.30 -3.48
C GLU A 152 -18.86 -11.74 -2.38
N LEU A 153 -19.00 -10.43 -2.29
CA LEU A 153 -19.97 -9.73 -1.42
C LEU A 153 -21.25 -9.29 -2.19
N GLY A 154 -21.39 -9.72 -3.44
CA GLY A 154 -22.50 -9.33 -4.32
C GLY A 154 -22.20 -8.02 -5.09
N THR A 155 -22.91 -6.96 -4.77
CA THR A 155 -22.71 -5.63 -5.38
C THR A 155 -22.43 -4.61 -4.27
N PRO A 156 -21.25 -4.71 -3.61
CA PRO A 156 -20.97 -3.93 -2.41
C PRO A 156 -20.67 -2.46 -2.74
N THR A 157 -20.88 -1.61 -1.76
CA THR A 157 -20.25 -0.28 -1.68
C THR A 157 -18.90 -0.40 -0.97
N ASN A 158 -18.05 0.64 -1.02
CA ASN A 158 -16.83 0.68 -0.21
C ASN A 158 -17.13 0.52 1.30
N ALA A 159 -18.27 1.04 1.77
CA ALA A 159 -18.69 0.88 3.17
C ALA A 159 -18.97 -0.58 3.53
N ASP A 160 -19.56 -1.36 2.63
CA ASP A 160 -19.84 -2.78 2.84
C ASP A 160 -18.53 -3.59 2.90
N VAL A 161 -17.57 -3.29 2.04
CA VAL A 161 -16.24 -3.93 2.07
C VAL A 161 -15.52 -3.60 3.38
N VAL A 162 -15.54 -2.33 3.81
CA VAL A 162 -14.97 -1.92 5.11
C VAL A 162 -15.64 -2.65 6.26
N ALA A 163 -16.97 -2.76 6.27
CA ALA A 163 -17.70 -3.49 7.30
C ALA A 163 -17.27 -4.96 7.37
N ALA A 164 -17.17 -5.65 6.24
CA ALA A 164 -16.75 -7.06 6.17
C ALA A 164 -15.32 -7.24 6.74
N VAL A 165 -14.38 -6.36 6.40
CA VAL A 165 -13.01 -6.40 6.93
C VAL A 165 -12.99 -6.11 8.43
N VAL A 166 -13.72 -5.11 8.91
CA VAL A 166 -13.80 -4.76 10.34
C VAL A 166 -14.39 -5.91 11.15
N ASP A 167 -15.44 -6.55 10.66
CA ASP A 167 -16.05 -7.71 11.34
C ASP A 167 -15.08 -8.88 11.43
N ARG A 168 -14.28 -9.10 10.37
CA ARG A 168 -13.22 -10.12 10.41
C ARG A 168 -12.13 -9.79 11.43
N ILE A 169 -11.67 -8.53 11.49
CA ILE A 169 -10.70 -8.05 12.48
C ILE A 169 -11.23 -8.28 13.92
N ARG A 170 -12.51 -7.97 14.15
CA ARG A 170 -13.16 -8.19 15.46
C ARG A 170 -13.26 -9.67 15.81
N ALA A 171 -13.57 -10.53 14.85
CA ALA A 171 -13.60 -11.98 15.04
C ALA A 171 -12.23 -12.56 15.44
N LEU A 172 -11.13 -11.87 15.07
CA LEU A 172 -9.77 -12.19 15.51
C LEU A 172 -9.40 -11.61 16.89
N GLY A 173 -10.37 -11.02 17.61
CA GLY A 173 -10.14 -10.39 18.92
C GLY A 173 -9.36 -9.09 18.84
N ARG A 174 -9.33 -8.42 17.68
CA ARG A 174 -8.62 -7.16 17.44
C ARG A 174 -9.61 -6.05 17.11
N ARG A 175 -9.11 -4.81 17.00
CA ARG A 175 -9.89 -3.67 16.51
C ARG A 175 -9.04 -2.84 15.54
N PRO A 176 -9.66 -2.11 14.61
CA PRO A 176 -8.95 -1.09 13.84
C PRO A 176 -8.40 0.00 14.78
N ALA A 177 -7.26 0.57 14.42
CA ALA A 177 -6.77 1.77 15.08
C ALA A 177 -7.75 2.94 14.84
N SER A 178 -7.91 3.79 15.83
CA SER A 178 -8.67 5.02 15.66
C SER A 178 -7.86 6.05 14.85
N PRO A 179 -8.51 7.02 14.20
CA PRO A 179 -7.80 8.11 13.52
C PRO A 179 -6.84 8.88 14.45
N THR A 180 -7.16 8.98 15.73
CA THR A 180 -6.31 9.64 16.72
C THR A 180 -5.03 8.85 16.97
N GLU A 181 -5.11 7.54 17.15
CA GLU A 181 -3.94 6.67 17.34
C GLU A 181 -3.00 6.72 16.13
N VAL A 182 -3.55 6.74 14.91
CA VAL A 182 -2.74 6.87 13.69
C VAL A 182 -2.04 8.23 13.64
N ARG A 183 -2.75 9.33 13.98
CA ARG A 183 -2.15 10.67 14.01
C ARG A 183 -1.06 10.81 15.07
N GLU A 184 -1.24 10.22 16.23
CA GLU A 184 -0.23 10.21 17.29
C GLU A 184 1.03 9.48 16.83
N PHE A 185 0.88 8.31 16.21
CA PHE A 185 2.02 7.59 15.64
C PHE A 185 2.78 8.42 14.58
N LEU A 186 2.06 9.06 13.65
CA LEU A 186 2.69 9.82 12.57
C LEU A 186 3.38 11.12 13.04
N ARG A 187 3.18 11.53 14.31
CA ARG A 187 3.79 12.71 14.92
C ARG A 187 4.89 12.37 15.92
N SER A 188 5.04 11.09 16.30
CA SER A 188 6.04 10.64 17.25
C SER A 188 7.45 10.58 16.62
#